data_c73fc4bc241a4754a5898e09394e2424
#
_entry.id   c73fc4bc241a4754a5898e09394e2424
#
_cell.length_a   1.000
_cell.length_b   1.000
_cell.length_c   1.000
_cell.angle_alpha   90.00
_cell.angle_beta   90.00
_cell.angle_gamma   90.00
#
_symmetry.space_group_name_H-M   'P 1'
#
loop_
_entity.id
_entity.type
_entity.pdbx_description
1 polymer ?
#
loop_
_entity_poly.entity_id
_entity_poly.type
_entity_poly.pdbx_seq_one_letter_code
_entity_poly.pdbx_strand_id
1 'polypeptide(L)'
;MNEEHQKSIEEEITLIKRENLKLKNDMEEMIITNERKIDEMISEFIKVIDSFDKSETVVKEKGLDQEETSQKAIKRMLQPKKVAATILDKYDVHKIDILGKPINEDICTIVETEPDLEQEDGIVISIEKDGYTRGNRLIRRAEVVVIKN
;
A
#
# COMPACT_ATOMS: atom_id res chain seq x y z
N MET A 1 -61.31 -4.51 2.70
CA MET A 1 -60.34 -3.74 1.93
C MET A 1 -60.64 -4.01 0.47
N ASN A 2 -60.74 -2.99 -0.33
CA ASN A 2 -61.15 -3.13 -1.72
C ASN A 2 -59.97 -3.69 -2.55
N GLU A 3 -60.21 -4.59 -3.49
CA GLU A 3 -59.17 -5.25 -4.31
C GLU A 3 -58.25 -4.22 -5.02
N GLU A 4 -58.79 -3.08 -5.41
CA GLU A 4 -58.01 -1.95 -5.98
C GLU A 4 -56.99 -1.39 -4.99
N HIS A 5 -57.30 -1.27 -3.70
CA HIS A 5 -56.37 -0.80 -2.68
C HIS A 5 -55.25 -1.82 -2.40
N GLN A 6 -55.55 -3.10 -2.44
CA GLN A 6 -54.55 -4.15 -2.29
C GLN A 6 -53.58 -4.13 -3.46
N LYS A 7 -54.05 -4.01 -4.69
CA LYS A 7 -53.23 -3.94 -5.88
C LYS A 7 -52.32 -2.69 -5.88
N SER A 8 -52.87 -1.54 -5.47
CA SER A 8 -52.05 -0.30 -5.35
C SER A 8 -50.92 -0.46 -4.33
N ILE A 9 -51.17 -1.09 -3.18
CA ILE A 9 -50.17 -1.34 -2.15
C ILE A 9 -49.11 -2.33 -2.64
N GLU A 10 -49.49 -3.37 -3.36
CA GLU A 10 -48.52 -4.33 -3.95
C GLU A 10 -47.61 -3.67 -4.99
N GLU A 11 -48.18 -2.79 -5.81
CA GLU A 11 -47.40 -2.00 -6.77
C GLU A 11 -46.40 -1.06 -6.07
N GLU A 12 -46.83 -0.35 -5.02
CA GLU A 12 -45.94 0.51 -4.21
C GLU A 12 -44.85 -0.29 -3.52
N ILE A 13 -45.17 -1.45 -2.92
CA ILE A 13 -44.18 -2.33 -2.30
C ILE A 13 -43.14 -2.81 -3.36
N THR A 14 -43.61 -3.11 -4.55
CA THR A 14 -42.72 -3.54 -5.64
C THR A 14 -41.78 -2.42 -6.08
N LEU A 15 -42.27 -1.20 -6.18
CA LEU A 15 -41.45 -0.02 -6.48
C LEU A 15 -40.41 0.22 -5.38
N ILE A 16 -40.85 0.23 -4.11
CA ILE A 16 -39.93 0.43 -2.98
C ILE A 16 -38.85 -0.68 -2.94
N LYS A 17 -39.18 -1.93 -3.22
CA LYS A 17 -38.22 -3.03 -3.28
C LYS A 17 -37.18 -2.78 -4.39
N ARG A 18 -37.61 -2.30 -5.56
CA ARG A 18 -36.69 -1.99 -6.67
C ARG A 18 -35.78 -0.82 -6.32
N GLU A 19 -36.33 0.25 -5.73
CA GLU A 19 -35.54 1.39 -5.28
C GLU A 19 -34.54 1.02 -4.20
N ASN A 20 -34.93 0.22 -3.22
CA ASN A 20 -34.04 -0.28 -2.19
C ASN A 20 -32.89 -1.14 -2.77
N LEU A 21 -33.21 -2.01 -3.74
CA LEU A 21 -32.18 -2.80 -4.41
C LEU A 21 -31.20 -1.92 -5.17
N LYS A 22 -31.71 -0.90 -5.90
CA LYS A 22 -30.88 0.07 -6.61
C LYS A 22 -29.99 0.85 -5.65
N LEU A 23 -30.55 1.42 -4.59
CA LEU A 23 -29.79 2.14 -3.56
C LEU A 23 -28.69 1.28 -2.92
N LYS A 24 -29.00 0.02 -2.66
CA LYS A 24 -28.00 -0.93 -2.12
C LYS A 24 -26.85 -1.13 -3.10
N ASN A 25 -27.13 -1.33 -4.38
CA ASN A 25 -26.10 -1.50 -5.42
C ASN A 25 -25.29 -0.21 -5.57
N ASP A 26 -25.95 0.96 -5.60
CA ASP A 26 -25.28 2.25 -5.69
C ASP A 26 -24.34 2.50 -4.48
N MET A 27 -24.78 2.10 -3.28
CA MET A 27 -23.95 2.16 -2.07
C MET A 27 -22.72 1.24 -2.16
N GLU A 28 -22.89 0.00 -2.63
CA GLU A 28 -21.80 -0.96 -2.79
C GLU A 28 -20.80 -0.44 -3.81
N GLU A 29 -21.23 0.11 -4.94
CA GLU A 29 -20.38 0.71 -5.95
C GLU A 29 -19.63 1.93 -5.41
N MET A 30 -20.32 2.79 -4.63
CA MET A 30 -19.71 3.96 -4.00
C MET A 30 -18.61 3.54 -3.00
N ILE A 31 -18.85 2.51 -2.18
CA ILE A 31 -17.86 1.99 -1.24
C ILE A 31 -16.61 1.52 -1.98
N ILE A 32 -16.78 0.68 -3.02
CA ILE A 32 -15.67 0.18 -3.83
C ILE A 32 -14.89 1.33 -4.47
N THR A 33 -15.59 2.30 -5.02
CA THR A 33 -14.97 3.47 -5.67
C THR A 33 -14.19 4.31 -4.67
N ASN A 34 -14.73 4.54 -3.47
CA ASN A 34 -14.06 5.31 -2.44
C ASN A 34 -12.82 4.58 -1.91
N GLU A 35 -12.91 3.27 -1.68
CA GLU A 35 -11.76 2.46 -1.27
C GLU A 35 -10.62 2.54 -2.30
N ARG A 36 -10.94 2.45 -3.59
CA ARG A 36 -9.95 2.59 -4.67
C ARG A 36 -9.30 3.98 -4.68
N LYS A 37 -10.08 5.05 -4.53
CA LYS A 37 -9.54 6.42 -4.46
C LYS A 37 -8.62 6.61 -3.26
N ILE A 38 -8.94 6.00 -2.11
CA ILE A 38 -8.09 6.04 -0.92
C ILE A 38 -6.77 5.31 -1.19
N ASP A 39 -6.81 4.14 -1.81
CA ASP A 39 -5.61 3.37 -2.15
C ASP A 39 -4.73 4.11 -3.18
N GLU A 40 -5.33 4.78 -4.17
CA GLU A 40 -4.62 5.64 -5.12
C GLU A 40 -3.93 6.81 -4.39
N MET A 41 -4.63 7.49 -3.48
CA MET A 41 -4.07 8.59 -2.70
C MET A 41 -2.92 8.12 -1.80
N ILE A 42 -3.05 6.96 -1.16
CA ILE A 42 -1.99 6.35 -0.36
C ILE A 42 -0.78 6.03 -1.23
N SER A 43 -0.99 5.47 -2.42
CA SER A 43 0.08 5.16 -3.36
C SER A 43 0.85 6.42 -3.79
N GLU A 44 0.16 7.53 -4.03
CA GLU A 44 0.81 8.82 -4.31
C GLU A 44 1.58 9.35 -3.08
N PHE A 45 1.03 9.21 -1.88
CA PHE A 45 1.71 9.62 -0.64
C PHE A 45 2.98 8.82 -0.36
N ILE A 46 2.99 7.53 -0.68
CA ILE A 46 4.17 6.67 -0.55
C ILE A 46 5.33 7.19 -1.41
N LYS A 47 5.09 7.82 -2.56
CA LYS A 47 6.14 8.42 -3.39
C LYS A 47 6.92 9.52 -2.68
N VAL A 48 6.29 10.20 -1.72
CA VAL A 48 6.98 11.19 -0.88
C VAL A 48 7.99 10.48 0.03
N ILE A 49 7.62 9.35 0.60
CA ILE A 49 8.52 8.53 1.43
C ILE A 49 9.68 8.01 0.59
N ASP A 50 9.42 7.49 -0.62
CA ASP A 50 10.45 7.06 -1.56
C ASP A 50 11.45 8.18 -1.89
N SER A 51 10.99 9.42 -1.97
CA SER A 51 11.87 10.58 -2.19
C SER A 51 12.84 10.80 -1.02
N PHE A 52 12.38 10.60 0.22
CA PHE A 52 13.26 10.64 1.39
C PHE A 52 14.23 9.46 1.40
N ASP A 53 13.80 8.25 1.03
CA ASP A 53 14.67 7.07 0.95
C ASP A 53 15.81 7.29 -0.05
N LYS A 54 15.50 7.82 -1.23
CA LYS A 54 16.52 8.20 -2.23
C LYS A 54 17.50 9.24 -1.71
N SER A 55 16.99 10.26 -1.02
CA SER A 55 17.84 11.31 -0.45
C SER A 55 18.76 10.75 0.64
N GLU A 56 18.26 9.84 1.47
CA GLU A 56 19.06 9.16 2.49
C GLU A 56 20.15 8.28 1.87
N THR A 57 19.86 7.57 0.80
CA THR A 57 20.84 6.77 0.04
C THR A 57 21.93 7.65 -0.53
N VAL A 58 21.59 8.76 -1.19
CA VAL A 58 22.57 9.71 -1.75
C VAL A 58 23.46 10.32 -0.67
N VAL A 59 22.92 10.64 0.48
CA VAL A 59 23.68 11.15 1.63
C VAL A 59 24.74 10.15 2.07
N LYS A 60 24.38 8.87 2.20
CA LYS A 60 25.29 7.78 2.58
C LYS A 60 26.35 7.52 1.52
N GLU A 61 25.95 7.40 0.26
CA GLU A 61 26.86 7.15 -0.86
C GLU A 61 27.92 8.26 -1.04
N LYS A 62 27.52 9.51 -0.82
CA LYS A 62 28.43 10.67 -0.92
C LYS A 62 29.18 10.97 0.37
N GLY A 63 28.98 10.20 1.43
CA GLY A 63 29.61 10.40 2.72
C GLY A 63 29.30 11.76 3.37
N LEU A 64 28.13 12.34 3.09
CA LEU A 64 27.74 13.65 3.62
C LEU A 64 27.37 13.61 5.11
N ASP A 65 27.26 12.44 5.69
CA ASP A 65 26.93 12.17 7.10
C ASP A 65 28.15 11.93 7.99
N GLN A 66 29.35 12.24 7.49
CA GLN A 66 30.60 11.99 8.24
C GLN A 66 30.84 12.99 9.39
N GLU A 67 30.34 14.21 9.26
CA GLU A 67 30.50 15.24 10.28
C GLU A 67 29.30 15.28 11.23
N GLU A 68 29.55 15.51 12.52
CA GLU A 68 28.49 15.55 13.56
C GLU A 68 27.42 16.60 13.26
N THR A 69 27.82 17.78 12.75
CA THR A 69 26.90 18.86 12.36
C THR A 69 26.00 18.44 11.20
N SER A 70 26.57 17.78 10.18
CA SER A 70 25.85 17.27 9.04
C SER A 70 24.87 16.16 9.47
N GLN A 71 25.28 15.24 10.34
CA GLN A 71 24.39 14.19 10.87
C GLN A 71 23.17 14.77 11.57
N LYS A 72 23.35 15.82 12.39
CA LYS A 72 22.25 16.51 13.09
C LYS A 72 21.28 17.17 12.10
N ALA A 73 21.80 17.82 11.06
CA ALA A 73 21.00 18.45 10.02
C ALA A 73 20.18 17.40 9.23
N ILE A 74 20.84 16.33 8.78
CA ILE A 74 20.22 15.22 8.04
C ILE A 74 19.12 14.56 8.89
N LYS A 75 19.38 14.29 10.17
CA LYS A 75 18.38 13.73 11.08
C LYS A 75 17.12 14.60 11.19
N ARG A 76 17.29 15.93 11.23
CA ARG A 76 16.17 16.87 11.21
C ARG A 76 15.42 16.86 9.88
N MET A 77 16.13 16.81 8.76
CA MET A 77 15.53 16.74 7.42
C MET A 77 14.76 15.46 7.17
N LEU A 78 15.15 14.34 7.81
CA LEU A 78 14.46 13.04 7.71
C LEU A 78 13.31 12.89 8.72
N GLN A 79 13.09 13.84 9.61
CA GLN A 79 11.98 13.78 10.57
C GLN A 79 10.59 13.68 9.89
N PRO A 80 10.29 14.41 8.80
CA PRO A 80 9.02 14.25 8.09
C PRO A 80 8.76 12.83 7.57
N LYS A 81 9.81 12.08 7.17
CA LYS A 81 9.69 10.67 6.79
C LYS A 81 9.11 9.81 7.92
N LYS A 82 9.58 10.02 9.16
CA LYS A 82 9.07 9.30 10.34
C LYS A 82 7.62 9.66 10.64
N VAL A 83 7.28 10.94 10.51
CA VAL A 83 5.89 11.40 10.67
C VAL A 83 5.00 10.77 9.62
N ALA A 84 5.43 10.73 8.35
CA ALA A 84 4.71 10.09 7.26
C ALA A 84 4.47 8.60 7.53
N ALA A 85 5.48 7.86 7.99
CA ALA A 85 5.34 6.46 8.37
C ALA A 85 4.31 6.26 9.50
N THR A 86 4.34 7.12 10.53
CA THR A 86 3.36 7.09 11.63
C THR A 86 1.94 7.38 11.14
N ILE A 87 1.78 8.27 10.16
CA ILE A 87 0.47 8.55 9.56
C ILE A 87 -0.04 7.32 8.81
N LEU A 88 0.79 6.69 7.98
CA LEU A 88 0.41 5.46 7.26
C LEU A 88 -0.03 4.36 8.22
N ASP A 89 0.67 4.18 9.33
CA ASP A 89 0.38 3.19 10.37
C ASP A 89 -1.02 3.38 10.97
N LYS A 90 -1.45 4.62 11.18
CA LYS A 90 -2.82 4.93 11.64
C LYS A 90 -3.93 4.49 10.69
N TYR A 91 -3.61 4.38 9.40
CA TYR A 91 -4.55 3.95 8.35
C TYR A 91 -4.35 2.49 7.94
N ASP A 92 -3.68 1.71 8.80
CA ASP A 92 -3.39 0.28 8.58
C ASP A 92 -2.55 0.03 7.31
N VAL A 93 -1.67 0.98 6.99
CA VAL A 93 -0.74 0.88 5.86
C VAL A 93 0.64 0.54 6.36
N HIS A 94 1.12 -0.65 6.01
CA HIS A 94 2.39 -1.20 6.51
C HIS A 94 3.31 -1.60 5.37
N LYS A 95 4.62 -1.49 5.63
CA LYS A 95 5.63 -2.05 4.73
C LYS A 95 5.56 -3.58 4.73
N ILE A 96 5.83 -4.17 3.56
CA ILE A 96 5.93 -5.61 3.42
C ILE A 96 7.28 -6.05 4.01
N ASP A 97 7.23 -6.89 5.03
CA ASP A 97 8.41 -7.47 5.67
C ASP A 97 8.80 -8.78 4.97
N ILE A 98 9.71 -8.68 4.00
CA ILE A 98 10.13 -9.81 3.15
C ILE A 98 11.65 -10.05 3.15
N LEU A 99 12.46 -9.13 3.71
CA LEU A 99 13.91 -9.27 3.73
C LEU A 99 14.34 -10.55 4.49
N GLY A 100 15.21 -11.33 3.88
CA GLY A 100 15.69 -12.59 4.45
C GLY A 100 14.68 -13.74 4.42
N LYS A 101 13.53 -13.56 3.75
CA LYS A 101 12.46 -14.57 3.61
C LYS A 101 12.39 -15.09 2.19
N PRO A 102 11.79 -16.27 1.97
CA PRO A 102 11.49 -16.76 0.64
C PRO A 102 10.60 -15.78 -0.12
N ILE A 103 10.87 -15.64 -1.42
CA ILE A 103 10.10 -14.76 -2.29
C ILE A 103 8.62 -15.15 -2.31
N ASN A 104 7.76 -14.16 -2.29
CA ASN A 104 6.35 -14.30 -2.57
C ASN A 104 5.99 -13.38 -3.75
N GLU A 105 5.78 -13.96 -4.92
CA GLU A 105 5.52 -13.23 -6.16
C GLU A 105 4.17 -12.51 -6.18
N ASP A 106 3.24 -12.84 -5.28
CA ASP A 106 1.97 -12.12 -5.15
C ASP A 106 2.17 -10.69 -4.62
N ILE A 107 3.18 -10.48 -3.78
CA ILE A 107 3.47 -9.22 -3.10
C ILE A 107 4.82 -8.61 -3.47
N CYS A 108 5.65 -9.32 -4.24
CA CYS A 108 6.98 -8.88 -4.64
C CYS A 108 7.17 -8.99 -6.15
N THR A 109 8.07 -8.16 -6.68
CA THR A 109 8.59 -8.22 -8.04
C THR A 109 10.11 -8.38 -7.96
N ILE A 110 10.65 -9.41 -8.60
CA ILE A 110 12.09 -9.61 -8.71
C ILE A 110 12.63 -8.63 -9.74
N VAL A 111 13.55 -7.76 -9.35
CA VAL A 111 14.20 -6.80 -10.25
C VAL A 111 15.62 -7.22 -10.60
N GLU A 112 16.27 -7.98 -9.73
CA GLU A 112 17.61 -8.49 -9.94
C GLU A 112 17.81 -9.83 -9.22
N THR A 113 18.77 -10.62 -9.67
CA THR A 113 19.17 -11.87 -9.03
C THR A 113 20.68 -11.88 -8.80
N GLU A 114 21.11 -12.38 -7.64
CA GLU A 114 22.52 -12.54 -7.29
C GLU A 114 22.81 -13.99 -6.92
N PRO A 115 23.95 -14.55 -7.32
CA PRO A 115 24.35 -15.88 -6.89
C PRO A 115 24.95 -15.85 -5.47
N ASP A 116 24.54 -16.77 -4.63
CA ASP A 116 25.15 -17.02 -3.31
C ASP A 116 24.99 -18.49 -2.93
N LEU A 117 26.07 -19.25 -3.08
CA LEU A 117 26.08 -20.69 -2.82
C LEU A 117 25.89 -21.06 -1.33
N GLU A 118 25.96 -20.10 -0.42
CA GLU A 118 25.73 -20.31 1.02
C GLU A 118 24.25 -20.18 1.40
N GLN A 119 23.43 -19.70 0.50
CA GLN A 119 22.01 -19.48 0.72
C GLN A 119 21.14 -20.22 -0.32
N GLU A 120 19.88 -20.43 0.04
CA GLU A 120 18.91 -21.10 -0.83
C GLU A 120 18.39 -20.16 -1.92
N ASP A 121 18.08 -20.71 -3.08
CA ASP A 121 17.44 -19.97 -4.18
C ASP A 121 16.10 -19.38 -3.73
N GLY A 122 15.83 -18.16 -4.19
CA GLY A 122 14.58 -17.48 -3.94
C GLY A 122 14.52 -16.74 -2.60
N ILE A 123 15.60 -16.67 -1.83
CA ILE A 123 15.67 -15.82 -0.64
C ILE A 123 15.85 -14.36 -1.06
N VAL A 124 15.08 -13.46 -0.45
CA VAL A 124 15.19 -12.01 -0.67
C VAL A 124 16.39 -11.46 0.12
N ILE A 125 17.37 -10.93 -0.59
CA ILE A 125 18.60 -10.39 0.00
C ILE A 125 18.64 -8.87 0.06
N SER A 126 17.87 -8.20 -0.79
CA SER A 126 17.77 -6.73 -0.80
C SER A 126 16.36 -6.29 -1.22
N ILE A 127 15.94 -5.14 -0.70
CA ILE A 127 14.71 -4.47 -1.12
C ILE A 127 15.10 -3.16 -1.78
N GLU A 128 14.92 -3.08 -3.09
CA GLU A 128 15.24 -1.88 -3.89
C GLU A 128 14.12 -0.83 -3.77
N LYS A 129 12.89 -1.29 -3.56
CA LYS A 129 11.74 -0.44 -3.33
C LYS A 129 10.75 -1.10 -2.41
N ASP A 130 10.40 -0.42 -1.34
CA ASP A 130 9.46 -0.94 -0.35
C ASP A 130 8.09 -1.22 -0.96
N GLY A 131 7.52 -2.39 -0.65
CA GLY A 131 6.13 -2.72 -0.88
C GLY A 131 5.25 -2.30 0.30
N TYR A 132 3.98 -2.12 0.04
CA TYR A 132 3.00 -1.69 1.05
C TYR A 132 1.69 -2.43 0.91
N THR A 133 1.09 -2.76 2.06
CA THR A 133 -0.27 -3.27 2.18
C THR A 133 -1.11 -2.31 3.02
N ARG A 134 -2.43 -2.30 2.81
CA ARG A 134 -3.42 -1.66 3.68
C ARG A 134 -4.41 -2.72 4.13
N GLY A 135 -4.34 -3.11 5.40
CA GLY A 135 -5.01 -4.31 5.86
C GLY A 135 -4.63 -5.52 5.00
N ASN A 136 -5.63 -6.18 4.42
CA ASN A 136 -5.41 -7.33 3.53
C ASN A 136 -5.25 -6.96 2.04
N ARG A 137 -5.17 -5.68 1.70
CA ARG A 137 -5.08 -5.20 0.32
C ARG A 137 -3.66 -4.82 -0.03
N LEU A 138 -3.20 -5.27 -1.18
CA LEU A 138 -1.92 -4.86 -1.73
C LEU A 138 -2.04 -3.45 -2.33
N ILE A 139 -1.25 -2.51 -1.83
CA ILE A 139 -1.13 -1.15 -2.39
C ILE A 139 -0.03 -1.09 -3.45
N ARG A 140 1.15 -1.64 -3.11
CA ARG A 140 2.30 -1.69 -4.01
C ARG A 140 3.17 -2.90 -3.71
N ARG A 141 3.61 -3.62 -4.74
CA ARG A 141 4.58 -4.70 -4.60
C ARG A 141 5.94 -4.17 -4.18
N ALA A 142 6.68 -4.95 -3.41
CA ALA A 142 8.09 -4.69 -3.16
C ALA A 142 8.91 -5.06 -4.40
N GLU A 143 9.92 -4.25 -4.73
CA GLU A 143 10.93 -4.59 -5.74
C GLU A 143 12.14 -5.15 -5.01
N VAL A 144 12.52 -6.37 -5.32
CA VAL A 144 13.49 -7.13 -4.53
C VAL A 144 14.56 -7.77 -5.38
N VAL A 145 15.71 -8.00 -4.75
CA VAL A 145 16.80 -8.84 -5.27
C VAL A 145 16.73 -10.18 -4.56
N VAL A 146 16.84 -11.26 -5.32
CA VAL A 146 16.77 -12.63 -4.78
C VAL A 146 17.98 -13.45 -5.19
N ILE A 147 18.27 -14.48 -4.39
CA ILE A 147 19.30 -15.45 -4.70
C ILE A 147 18.83 -16.36 -5.83
N LYS A 148 19.73 -16.55 -6.80
CA LYS A 148 19.58 -17.51 -7.88
C LYS A 148 20.95 -18.08 -8.24
N ASN A 149 21.19 -19.33 -7.86
CA ASN A 149 22.40 -20.11 -8.15
C ASN A 149 22.28 -20.86 -9.48
#